data_9f6ca4c6d597aba9bac5a2e526ccdb3b
#
_entry.id   9f6ca4c6d597aba9bac5a2e526ccdb3b
#
_cell.length_a   1.000
_cell.length_b   1.000
_cell.length_c   1.000
_cell.angle_alpha   90.00
_cell.angle_beta   90.00
_cell.angle_gamma   90.00
#
_symmetry.space_group_name_H-M   'P 1'
#
loop_
_entity.id
_entity.type
_entity.pdbx_description
1 polymer ?
#
loop_
_entity_poly.entity_id
_entity_poly.type
_entity_poly.pdbx_seq_one_letter_code
_entity_poly.pdbx_strand_id
1 'polypeptide(L)'
;MAEWSNAQLLLNNFPIMRNVNQKSRLDDIDINLLERLQTDARITNVALAEAVNLSPAPCLRRVRDLESSGVIRGYVTLINPEDVGLEISAFIQVSLEKQVASGLRVFEDRVQNYPEVMECYLMTGDSDYL
;
A
#
# COMPACT_ATOMS: atom_id res chain seq x y z
N MET A 1 6.54 -26.16 -7.56
CA MET A 1 6.42 -24.82 -8.17
C MET A 1 5.65 -23.99 -7.15
N ALA A 2 6.32 -23.06 -6.46
CA ALA A 2 5.70 -22.24 -5.44
C ALA A 2 5.03 -21.04 -6.13
N GLU A 3 3.71 -21.00 -6.10
CA GLU A 3 2.94 -19.82 -6.53
C GLU A 3 3.22 -18.69 -5.54
N TRP A 4 4.06 -17.78 -5.95
CA TRP A 4 4.31 -16.54 -5.24
C TRP A 4 3.16 -15.58 -5.55
N SER A 5 2.13 -15.57 -4.73
CA SER A 5 1.17 -14.47 -4.77
C SER A 5 1.87 -13.25 -4.16
N ASN A 6 2.35 -12.34 -5.01
CA ASN A 6 3.01 -11.09 -4.64
C ASN A 6 2.18 -10.24 -3.65
N ALA A 7 0.87 -10.39 -3.68
CA ALA A 7 -0.05 -9.75 -2.75
C ALA A 7 0.16 -10.18 -1.30
N GLN A 8 0.43 -11.47 -1.08
CA GLN A 8 0.62 -12.02 0.27
C GLN A 8 1.93 -11.55 0.89
N LEU A 9 2.96 -11.30 0.07
CA LEU A 9 4.25 -10.77 0.54
C LEU A 9 4.17 -9.29 0.92
N LEU A 10 3.39 -8.50 0.20
CA LEU A 10 3.18 -7.08 0.54
C LEU A 10 2.30 -6.92 1.77
N LEU A 11 1.33 -7.81 1.99
CA LEU A 11 0.43 -7.76 3.14
C LEU A 11 1.07 -8.29 4.43
N ASN A 12 1.93 -9.31 4.33
CA ASN A 12 2.52 -9.96 5.51
C ASN A 12 3.81 -9.30 6.03
N ASN A 13 4.42 -8.38 5.28
CA ASN A 13 5.71 -7.78 5.63
C ASN A 13 5.64 -6.33 6.12
N PHE A 14 4.45 -5.77 6.32
CA PHE A 14 4.28 -4.57 7.12
C PHE A 14 3.51 -4.93 8.40
N PRO A 15 4.17 -5.48 9.44
CA PRO A 15 3.60 -5.36 10.76
C PRO A 15 3.40 -3.86 10.97
N ILE A 16 2.16 -3.44 11.22
CA ILE A 16 1.91 -2.07 11.69
C ILE A 16 2.88 -1.91 12.85
N MET A 17 3.96 -1.16 12.62
CA MET A 17 5.00 -1.00 13.63
C MET A 17 4.32 -0.40 14.84
N ARG A 18 4.18 -1.16 15.92
CA ARG A 18 3.62 -0.71 17.20
C ARG A 18 4.41 0.44 17.84
N ASN A 19 5.36 0.99 17.09
CA ASN A 19 6.23 2.07 17.52
C ASN A 19 6.07 3.30 16.62
N VAL A 20 4.82 3.65 16.28
CA VAL A 20 4.51 4.94 15.68
C VAL A 20 4.46 5.96 16.80
N ASN A 21 5.56 6.66 16.92
CA ASN A 21 5.74 7.82 17.78
C ASN A 21 4.53 8.77 17.62
N GLN A 22 3.62 8.75 18.57
CA GLN A 22 2.60 9.72 19.02
C GLN A 22 1.99 10.77 18.05
N LYS A 23 2.00 10.59 16.72
CA LYS A 23 1.28 11.47 15.79
C LYS A 23 -0.03 10.91 15.26
N SER A 24 -0.28 9.62 15.37
CA SER A 24 -1.56 9.03 14.99
C SER A 24 -2.43 8.86 16.23
N ARG A 25 -3.62 9.44 16.23
CA ARG A 25 -4.67 9.27 17.24
C ARG A 25 -5.32 7.86 17.18
N LEU A 26 -4.58 6.84 16.70
CA LEU A 26 -5.08 5.48 16.56
C LEU A 26 -5.01 4.77 17.91
N ASP A 27 -6.13 4.21 18.33
CA ASP A 27 -6.17 3.31 19.49
C ASP A 27 -5.97 1.84 19.05
N ASP A 28 -5.89 0.92 20.02
CA ASP A 28 -5.69 -0.51 19.75
C ASP A 28 -6.84 -1.11 18.92
N ILE A 29 -8.05 -0.57 19.04
CA ILE A 29 -9.20 -1.02 18.25
C ILE A 29 -9.03 -0.59 16.80
N ASP A 30 -8.57 0.63 16.54
CA ASP A 30 -8.31 1.14 15.20
C ASP A 30 -7.22 0.33 14.51
N ILE A 31 -6.17 -0.05 15.24
CA ILE A 31 -5.11 -0.92 14.73
C ILE A 31 -5.68 -2.30 14.35
N ASN A 32 -6.48 -2.90 15.22
CA ASN A 32 -7.12 -4.18 14.94
C ASN A 32 -8.06 -4.12 13.74
N LEU A 33 -8.82 -3.02 13.57
CA LEU A 33 -9.67 -2.78 12.40
C LEU A 33 -8.83 -2.74 11.12
N LEU A 34 -7.72 -2.00 11.13
CA LEU A 34 -6.82 -1.91 9.98
C LEU A 34 -6.19 -3.25 9.63
N GLU A 35 -5.75 -4.04 10.61
CA GLU A 35 -5.19 -5.38 10.38
C GLU A 35 -6.20 -6.32 9.72
N ARG A 36 -7.47 -6.27 10.15
CA ARG A 36 -8.54 -7.07 9.52
C ARG A 36 -8.85 -6.62 8.10
N LEU A 37 -8.96 -5.30 7.87
CA LEU A 37 -9.20 -4.73 6.56
C LEU A 37 -8.04 -4.96 5.58
N GLN A 38 -6.80 -5.00 6.05
CA GLN A 38 -5.64 -5.37 5.23
C GLN A 38 -5.67 -6.85 4.81
N THR A 39 -6.23 -7.72 5.65
CA THR A 39 -6.36 -9.14 5.35
C THR A 39 -7.52 -9.42 4.40
N ASP A 40 -8.67 -8.77 4.62
CA ASP A 40 -9.87 -8.86 3.79
C ASP A 40 -10.58 -7.51 3.71
N ALA A 41 -10.30 -6.76 2.64
CA ALA A 41 -10.94 -5.47 2.36
C ALA A 41 -12.44 -5.58 2.03
N ARG A 42 -12.96 -6.79 1.80
CA ARG A 42 -14.37 -7.06 1.49
C ARG A 42 -15.17 -7.60 2.68
N ILE A 43 -14.55 -7.70 3.85
CA ILE A 43 -15.22 -8.13 5.08
C ILE A 43 -16.46 -7.26 5.35
N THR A 44 -17.56 -7.89 5.72
CA THR A 44 -18.77 -7.14 6.07
C THR A 44 -18.58 -6.38 7.38
N ASN A 45 -19.27 -5.24 7.52
CA ASN A 45 -19.18 -4.46 8.77
C ASN A 45 -19.63 -5.27 10.01
N VAL A 46 -20.54 -6.23 9.84
CA VAL A 46 -20.97 -7.11 10.94
C VAL A 46 -19.83 -8.03 11.37
N ALA A 47 -19.20 -8.72 10.41
CA ALA A 47 -18.10 -9.63 10.69
C ALA A 47 -16.86 -8.86 11.23
N LEU A 48 -16.59 -7.67 10.71
CA LEU A 48 -15.52 -6.81 11.19
C LEU A 48 -15.77 -6.37 12.64
N ALA A 49 -16.99 -5.97 12.95
CA ALA A 49 -17.38 -5.57 14.32
C ALA A 49 -17.20 -6.72 15.32
N GLU A 50 -17.66 -7.93 14.94
CA GLU A 50 -17.45 -9.14 15.74
C GLU A 50 -15.97 -9.42 15.97
N ALA A 51 -15.14 -9.31 14.93
CA ALA A 51 -13.70 -9.58 15.01
C ALA A 51 -12.94 -8.64 15.94
N VAL A 52 -13.48 -7.42 16.20
CA VAL A 52 -12.85 -6.41 17.08
C VAL A 52 -13.68 -6.17 18.35
N ASN A 53 -14.64 -7.05 18.65
CA ASN A 53 -15.53 -6.96 19.83
C ASN A 53 -16.30 -5.63 19.94
N LEU A 54 -16.83 -5.14 18.83
CA LEU A 54 -17.70 -3.98 18.77
C LEU A 54 -19.09 -4.37 18.26
N SER A 55 -20.08 -3.49 18.53
CA SER A 55 -21.33 -3.53 17.78
C SER A 55 -21.17 -2.87 16.40
N PRO A 56 -22.01 -3.21 15.40
CA PRO A 56 -21.84 -2.76 14.01
C PRO A 56 -21.83 -1.23 13.84
N ALA A 57 -22.60 -0.48 14.59
CA ALA A 57 -22.70 0.96 14.43
C ALA A 57 -21.40 1.71 14.84
N PRO A 58 -20.82 1.49 16.04
CA PRO A 58 -19.51 2.06 16.38
C PRO A 58 -18.38 1.57 15.49
N CYS A 59 -18.40 0.30 15.02
CA CYS A 59 -17.42 -0.20 14.07
C CYS A 59 -17.46 0.61 12.76
N LEU A 60 -18.63 0.76 12.16
CA LEU A 60 -18.80 1.54 10.93
C LEU A 60 -18.34 3.00 11.09
N ARG A 61 -18.64 3.61 12.23
CA ARG A 61 -18.19 4.98 12.50
C ARG A 61 -16.67 5.08 12.51
N ARG A 62 -15.97 4.15 13.19
CA ARG A 62 -14.51 4.13 13.23
C ARG A 62 -13.88 3.93 11.86
N VAL A 63 -14.42 3.01 11.05
CA VAL A 63 -13.93 2.82 9.67
C VAL A 63 -14.07 4.10 8.86
N ARG A 64 -15.22 4.79 8.94
CA ARG A 64 -15.42 6.09 8.26
C ARG A 64 -14.48 7.18 8.77
N ASP A 65 -14.18 7.20 10.05
CA ASP A 65 -13.22 8.15 10.63
C ASP A 65 -11.80 7.86 10.11
N LEU A 66 -11.40 6.59 9.96
CA LEU A 66 -10.12 6.18 9.37
C LEU A 66 -10.02 6.53 7.87
N GLU A 67 -11.12 6.39 7.13
CA GLU A 67 -11.22 6.80 5.72
C GLU A 67 -11.15 8.33 5.58
N SER A 68 -11.96 9.05 6.34
CA SER A 68 -12.04 10.53 6.25
C SER A 68 -10.76 11.22 6.72
N SER A 69 -10.03 10.63 7.65
CA SER A 69 -8.73 11.12 8.13
C SER A 69 -7.56 10.79 7.17
N GLY A 70 -7.81 9.98 6.12
CA GLY A 70 -6.79 9.57 5.15
C GLY A 70 -5.85 8.46 5.64
N VAL A 71 -6.11 7.86 6.80
CA VAL A 71 -5.39 6.66 7.27
C VAL A 71 -5.66 5.51 6.32
N ILE A 72 -6.92 5.28 5.95
CA ILE A 72 -7.30 4.42 4.83
C ILE A 72 -7.37 5.31 3.59
N ARG A 73 -6.43 5.12 2.67
CA ARG A 73 -6.37 5.89 1.41
C ARG A 73 -7.28 5.35 0.33
N GLY A 74 -7.70 4.09 0.45
CA GLY A 74 -8.54 3.42 -0.53
C GLY A 74 -8.47 1.90 -0.41
N TYR A 75 -9.27 1.25 -1.24
CA TYR A 75 -9.31 -0.20 -1.40
C TYR A 75 -8.96 -0.53 -2.84
N VAL A 76 -8.08 -1.49 -3.04
CA VAL A 76 -7.59 -1.85 -4.38
C VAL A 76 -7.96 -3.29 -4.71
N THR A 77 -8.23 -3.53 -5.97
CA THR A 77 -8.40 -4.88 -6.50
C THR A 77 -7.09 -5.34 -7.12
N LEU A 78 -6.58 -6.46 -6.66
CA LEU A 78 -5.44 -7.13 -7.29
C LEU A 78 -5.97 -7.96 -8.47
N ILE A 79 -5.34 -7.80 -9.62
CA ILE A 79 -5.68 -8.48 -10.86
C ILE A 79 -4.51 -9.37 -11.23
N ASN A 80 -4.78 -10.60 -11.70
CA ASN A 80 -3.74 -11.42 -12.28
C ASN A 80 -3.27 -10.78 -13.60
N PRO A 81 -2.01 -10.33 -13.70
CA PRO A 81 -1.53 -9.62 -14.87
C PRO A 81 -1.60 -10.46 -16.15
N GLU A 82 -1.37 -11.78 -16.07
CA GLU A 82 -1.45 -12.68 -17.23
C GLU A 82 -2.84 -12.72 -17.84
N ASP A 83 -3.90 -12.70 -17.01
CA ASP A 83 -5.29 -12.74 -17.46
C ASP A 83 -5.74 -11.46 -18.19
N VAL A 84 -4.98 -10.37 -18.05
CA VAL A 84 -5.22 -9.09 -18.75
C VAL A 84 -4.17 -8.79 -19.81
N GLY A 85 -3.35 -9.80 -20.18
CA GLY A 85 -2.37 -9.69 -21.25
C GLY A 85 -1.06 -8.99 -20.86
N LEU A 86 -0.77 -8.85 -19.57
CA LEU A 86 0.48 -8.33 -19.04
C LEU A 86 1.41 -9.49 -18.66
N GLU A 87 2.06 -10.07 -19.66
CA GLU A 87 2.86 -11.30 -19.50
C GLU A 87 4.25 -11.06 -18.90
N ILE A 88 4.73 -9.81 -18.92
CA ILE A 88 6.11 -9.48 -18.52
C ILE A 88 6.10 -8.37 -17.48
N SER A 89 6.78 -8.60 -16.36
CA SER A 89 7.15 -7.58 -15.39
C SER A 89 8.67 -7.39 -15.40
N ALA A 90 9.13 -6.16 -15.49
CA ALA A 90 10.55 -5.83 -15.50
C ALA A 90 10.89 -4.81 -14.42
N PHE A 91 12.04 -4.98 -13.76
CA PHE A 91 12.63 -3.99 -12.89
C PHE A 91 13.75 -3.28 -13.64
N ILE A 92 13.70 -1.95 -13.69
CA ILE A 92 14.68 -1.15 -14.44
C ILE A 92 15.42 -0.26 -13.44
N GLN A 93 16.73 -0.46 -13.33
CA GLN A 93 17.60 0.43 -12.58
C GLN A 93 18.04 1.59 -13.46
N VAL A 94 17.88 2.81 -12.99
CA VAL A 94 18.26 4.02 -13.70
C VAL A 94 19.33 4.75 -12.93
N SER A 95 20.42 5.12 -13.61
CA SER A 95 21.47 6.00 -13.10
C SER A 95 21.53 7.25 -13.96
N LEU A 96 21.47 8.41 -13.33
CA LEU A 96 21.54 9.71 -14.00
C LEU A 96 22.99 10.16 -14.08
N GLU A 97 23.39 10.73 -15.21
CA GLU A 97 24.76 11.27 -15.39
C GLU A 97 25.12 12.36 -14.39
N LYS A 98 24.11 13.11 -13.91
CA LYS A 98 24.26 14.15 -12.90
C LYS A 98 23.13 14.05 -11.88
N GLN A 99 23.49 13.75 -10.65
CA GLN A 99 22.58 13.69 -9.50
C GLN A 99 22.26 15.11 -8.96
N VAL A 100 21.81 16.02 -9.85
CA VAL A 100 21.37 17.35 -9.43
C VAL A 100 19.84 17.34 -9.24
N ALA A 101 19.36 18.05 -8.22
CA ALA A 101 17.94 18.06 -7.86
C ALA A 101 17.00 18.40 -9.02
N SER A 102 17.46 19.19 -10.00
CA SER A 102 16.69 19.50 -11.21
C SER A 102 16.56 18.31 -12.16
N GLY A 103 17.59 17.46 -12.27
CA GLY A 103 17.55 16.23 -13.10
C GLY A 103 16.62 15.18 -12.52
N LEU A 104 16.65 14.99 -11.20
CA LEU A 104 15.77 14.07 -10.49
C LEU A 104 14.28 14.43 -10.71
N ARG A 105 13.93 15.70 -10.52
CA ARG A 105 12.54 16.16 -10.74
C ARG A 105 12.07 15.98 -12.18
N VAL A 106 12.93 16.29 -13.16
CA VAL A 106 12.58 16.10 -14.58
C VAL A 106 12.35 14.63 -14.89
N PHE A 107 13.13 13.74 -14.31
CA PHE A 107 12.93 12.30 -14.48
C PHE A 107 11.62 11.85 -13.82
N GLU A 108 11.37 12.22 -12.56
CA GLU A 108 10.14 11.90 -11.82
C GLU A 108 8.89 12.39 -12.55
N ASP A 109 8.89 13.64 -13.03
CA ASP A 109 7.77 14.23 -13.78
C ASP A 109 7.51 13.47 -15.10
N ARG A 110 8.57 12.96 -15.75
CA ARG A 110 8.42 12.23 -17.01
C ARG A 110 7.95 10.81 -16.80
N VAL A 111 8.53 10.10 -15.85
CA VAL A 111 8.24 8.69 -15.62
C VAL A 111 6.77 8.45 -15.23
N GLN A 112 6.17 9.39 -14.51
CA GLN A 112 4.75 9.34 -14.13
C GLN A 112 3.77 9.40 -15.32
N ASN A 113 4.23 9.82 -16.50
CA ASN A 113 3.38 9.91 -17.69
C ASN A 113 3.36 8.59 -18.50
N TYR A 114 4.11 7.57 -18.09
CA TYR A 114 4.11 6.26 -18.74
C TYR A 114 3.19 5.31 -17.96
N PRO A 115 2.07 4.88 -18.55
CA PRO A 115 1.11 3.98 -17.89
C PRO A 115 1.70 2.60 -17.56
N GLU A 116 2.80 2.23 -18.21
CA GLU A 116 3.52 0.98 -17.98
C GLU A 116 4.35 1.01 -16.68
N VAL A 117 4.66 2.21 -16.17
CA VAL A 117 5.40 2.37 -14.91
C VAL A 117 4.44 2.28 -13.74
N MET A 118 4.50 1.16 -13.04
CA MET A 118 3.63 0.90 -11.89
C MET A 118 4.16 1.57 -10.63
N GLU A 119 5.47 1.58 -10.45
CA GLU A 119 6.15 2.11 -9.27
C GLU A 119 7.51 2.69 -9.65
N CYS A 120 7.96 3.70 -8.92
CA CYS A 120 9.27 4.30 -9.09
C CYS A 120 9.82 4.70 -7.72
N TYR A 121 10.98 4.17 -7.37
CA TYR A 121 11.62 4.39 -6.08
C TYR A 121 12.95 5.09 -6.24
N LEU A 122 13.17 6.20 -5.53
CA LEU A 122 14.48 6.80 -5.35
C LEU A 122 15.34 5.88 -4.47
N MET A 123 16.50 5.53 -4.97
CA MET A 123 17.43 4.62 -4.31
C MET A 123 18.63 5.36 -3.71
N THR A 124 19.28 4.72 -2.75
CA THR A 124 20.59 5.11 -2.25
C THR A 124 21.58 4.02 -2.62
N GLY A 125 22.72 4.36 -3.24
CA GLY A 125 23.72 3.40 -3.70
C GLY A 125 24.18 3.68 -5.11
N ASP A 126 24.42 2.60 -5.88
CA ASP A 126 25.02 2.67 -7.23
C ASP A 126 24.01 3.10 -8.32
N SER A 127 22.72 3.09 -8.03
CA SER A 127 21.66 3.55 -8.94
C SER A 127 20.77 4.58 -8.25
N ASP A 128 20.19 5.49 -9.03
CA ASP A 128 19.33 6.56 -8.51
C ASP A 128 17.87 6.11 -8.37
N TYR A 129 17.39 5.28 -9.25
CA TYR A 129 15.99 4.80 -9.27
C TYR A 129 15.87 3.32 -9.63
N LEU A 130 14.81 2.73 -9.08
CA LEU A 130 14.27 1.41 -9.42
C LEU A 130 12.81 1.56 -9.80
#